data_281c3fc4f7437e94574c26da0d4248ca
#
_entry.id   281c3fc4f7437e94574c26da0d4248ca
#
_cell.length_a   1.000
_cell.length_b   1.000
_cell.length_c   1.000
_cell.angle_alpha   90.00
_cell.angle_beta   90.00
_cell.angle_gamma   90.00
#
_symmetry.space_group_name_H-M   'P 1'
#
loop_
_entity.id
_entity.type
_entity.pdbx_description
1 polymer ?
#
loop_
_entity_poly.entity_id
_entity_poly.type
_entity_poly.pdbx_seq_one_letter_code
_entity_poly.pdbx_strand_id
1 'polypeptide(L)'
;MVLLLATGDIPLPNAQHFDYGLAGAESNLATGLARLGHRVAYFGRVGADSFGDRIRQTLRAEGIDVSGLIDDRERPTGLLIRDSPQGRPITVEYRRAGSAATALEPGGLPDELLTDTQLVHVTGITAALSASSLAATERAMVIAKDAGAAVSFDPNIRLRLADPERWQVIIKQLAPHADIVFTGRDEAELISPGIAPERWFTDLGVRSVVVKDGAGGSYEYLPDSATMVHAGIRPVPLVDPIGAGDGFNAGWISAWLDGADGPTEADATTRLRTGAVVASMVVAVRGDCTGLPTRALLDRVLAGGADVIR
;
A
#
# COMPACT_ATOMS: atom_id res chain seq x y z
N MET A 1 -4.67 -1.58 -11.06
CA MET A 1 -4.78 -0.81 -12.32
C MET A 1 -3.52 -1.00 -13.15
N VAL A 2 -3.63 -0.80 -14.47
CA VAL A 2 -2.44 -0.69 -15.32
C VAL A 2 -1.86 0.71 -15.18
N LEU A 3 -0.53 0.80 -15.13
CA LEU A 3 0.24 2.03 -15.20
C LEU A 3 0.74 2.25 -16.64
N LEU A 4 0.47 3.42 -17.19
CA LEU A 4 1.13 3.95 -18.36
C LEU A 4 2.02 5.11 -17.91
N LEU A 5 3.32 4.88 -17.82
CA LEU A 5 4.31 5.84 -17.36
C LEU A 5 5.02 6.47 -18.56
N ALA A 6 4.81 7.77 -18.78
CA ALA A 6 5.43 8.49 -19.89
C ALA A 6 6.97 8.34 -19.85
N THR A 7 7.58 7.94 -20.96
CA THR A 7 9.03 7.79 -21.03
C THR A 7 9.71 9.16 -21.19
N GLY A 8 10.91 9.27 -20.65
CA GLY A 8 11.67 10.53 -20.67
C GLY A 8 11.12 11.56 -19.68
N ASP A 9 11.71 12.75 -19.70
CA ASP A 9 11.32 13.90 -18.86
C ASP A 9 10.42 14.88 -19.63
N ILE A 10 9.36 14.33 -20.24
CA ILE A 10 8.43 15.05 -21.11
C ILE A 10 7.12 15.26 -20.36
N PRO A 11 6.49 16.46 -20.39
CA PRO A 11 5.16 16.68 -19.85
C PRO A 11 4.12 15.72 -20.48
N LEU A 12 3.22 15.19 -19.64
CA LEU A 12 2.25 14.18 -20.04
C LEU A 12 1.49 14.51 -21.35
N PRO A 13 1.01 15.76 -21.61
CA PRO A 13 0.35 16.09 -22.86
C PRO A 13 1.20 15.93 -24.13
N ASN A 14 2.52 15.93 -23.97
CA ASN A 14 3.48 15.84 -25.08
C ASN A 14 4.12 14.44 -25.18
N ALA A 15 3.79 13.53 -24.27
CA ALA A 15 4.36 12.18 -24.23
C ALA A 15 3.86 11.35 -25.41
N GLN A 16 4.77 10.74 -26.15
CA GLN A 16 4.48 9.87 -27.29
C GLN A 16 4.70 8.39 -26.97
N HIS A 17 5.49 8.10 -25.94
CA HIS A 17 5.83 6.74 -25.54
C HIS A 17 5.61 6.54 -24.05
N PHE A 18 5.16 5.35 -23.70
CA PHE A 18 4.85 4.98 -22.32
C PHE A 18 5.43 3.61 -22.00
N ASP A 19 6.07 3.53 -20.83
CA ASP A 19 6.37 2.25 -20.20
C ASP A 19 5.10 1.67 -19.59
N TYR A 20 4.93 0.38 -19.74
CA TYR A 20 3.80 -0.34 -19.21
C TYR A 20 4.17 -0.95 -17.85
N GLY A 21 3.37 -0.70 -16.84
CA GLY A 21 3.58 -1.19 -15.48
C GLY A 21 2.29 -1.57 -14.75
N LEU A 22 2.47 -1.93 -13.49
CA LEU A 22 1.40 -2.14 -12.53
C LEU A 22 1.31 -0.92 -11.60
N ALA A 23 0.09 -0.50 -11.27
CA ALA A 23 -0.20 0.53 -10.27
C ALA A 23 -1.36 0.11 -9.38
N GLY A 24 -1.27 0.50 -8.14
CA GLY A 24 -2.28 0.27 -7.11
C GLY A 24 -1.58 -0.03 -5.79
N ALA A 25 -2.00 0.63 -4.73
CA ALA A 25 -1.34 0.53 -3.43
C ALA A 25 -1.26 -0.92 -2.94
N GLU A 26 -2.36 -1.66 -3.02
CA GLU A 26 -2.42 -3.06 -2.61
C GLU A 26 -1.53 -3.95 -3.49
N SER A 27 -1.48 -3.70 -4.81
CA SER A 27 -0.61 -4.47 -5.71
C SER A 27 0.86 -4.14 -5.56
N ASN A 28 1.19 -2.89 -5.22
CA ASN A 28 2.56 -2.46 -4.91
C ASN A 28 3.05 -3.15 -3.64
N LEU A 29 2.24 -3.13 -2.58
CA LEU A 29 2.53 -3.83 -1.33
C LEU A 29 2.65 -5.34 -1.55
N ALA A 30 1.73 -5.97 -2.27
CA ALA A 30 1.75 -7.39 -2.59
C ALA A 30 3.05 -7.78 -3.31
N THR A 31 3.47 -6.99 -4.31
CA THR A 31 4.73 -7.18 -5.02
C THR A 31 5.94 -7.06 -4.08
N GLY A 32 5.92 -6.06 -3.18
CA GLY A 32 6.96 -5.88 -2.18
C GLY A 32 7.11 -7.09 -1.27
N LEU A 33 6.03 -7.56 -0.69
CA LEU A 33 6.01 -8.73 0.20
C LEU A 33 6.45 -10.01 -0.52
N ALA A 34 5.99 -10.23 -1.77
CA ALA A 34 6.39 -11.39 -2.56
C ALA A 34 7.91 -11.39 -2.83
N ARG A 35 8.49 -10.24 -3.24
CA ARG A 35 9.95 -10.10 -3.45
C ARG A 35 10.75 -10.25 -2.17
N LEU A 36 10.14 -9.95 -1.01
CA LEU A 36 10.71 -10.17 0.31
C LEU A 36 10.53 -11.61 0.82
N GLY A 37 9.99 -12.51 0.00
CA GLY A 37 9.95 -13.94 0.25
C GLY A 37 8.72 -14.44 0.98
N HIS A 38 7.69 -13.62 1.17
CA HIS A 38 6.42 -14.04 1.78
C HIS A 38 5.49 -14.67 0.76
N ARG A 39 4.66 -15.61 1.21
CA ARG A 39 3.54 -16.13 0.41
C ARG A 39 2.43 -15.09 0.39
N VAL A 40 2.07 -14.60 -0.78
CA VAL A 40 1.09 -13.53 -0.97
C VAL A 40 -0.03 -13.99 -1.88
N ALA A 41 -1.28 -13.74 -1.46
CA ALA A 41 -2.45 -13.84 -2.31
C ALA A 41 -3.05 -12.45 -2.56
N TYR A 42 -3.61 -12.25 -3.74
CA TYR A 42 -4.22 -10.98 -4.14
C TYR A 42 -5.67 -11.19 -4.56
N PHE A 43 -6.58 -10.41 -4.00
CA PHE A 43 -8.00 -10.44 -4.38
C PHE A 43 -8.46 -9.08 -4.92
N GLY A 44 -9.47 -9.10 -5.77
CA GLY A 44 -10.05 -7.91 -6.39
C GLY A 44 -10.75 -8.21 -7.71
N ARG A 45 -11.06 -7.17 -8.49
CA ARG A 45 -11.69 -7.31 -9.81
C ARG A 45 -10.93 -6.57 -10.90
N VAL A 46 -10.78 -7.21 -12.04
CA VAL A 46 -10.21 -6.64 -13.27
C VAL A 46 -11.17 -6.86 -14.43
N GLY A 47 -11.10 -6.06 -15.45
CA GLY A 47 -11.88 -6.31 -16.67
C GLY A 47 -11.44 -7.60 -17.36
N ALA A 48 -12.38 -8.28 -18.03
CA ALA A 48 -12.08 -9.38 -18.94
C ALA A 48 -11.51 -8.81 -20.26
N ASP A 49 -10.41 -8.07 -20.16
CA ASP A 49 -9.73 -7.38 -21.24
C ASP A 49 -8.20 -7.61 -21.18
N SER A 50 -7.48 -7.18 -22.21
CA SER A 50 -6.03 -7.37 -22.29
C SER A 50 -5.25 -6.72 -21.14
N PHE A 51 -5.79 -5.68 -20.51
CA PHE A 51 -5.19 -5.05 -19.35
C PHE A 51 -5.39 -5.87 -18.09
N GLY A 52 -6.56 -6.48 -17.89
CA GLY A 52 -6.83 -7.43 -16.80
C GLY A 52 -5.94 -8.66 -16.90
N ASP A 53 -5.82 -9.24 -18.11
CA ASP A 53 -4.91 -10.35 -18.39
C ASP A 53 -3.45 -9.98 -18.02
N ARG A 54 -3.03 -8.78 -18.39
CA ARG A 54 -1.68 -8.32 -18.10
C ARG A 54 -1.43 -8.14 -16.60
N ILE A 55 -2.39 -7.58 -15.84
CA ILE A 55 -2.30 -7.48 -14.38
C ILE A 55 -2.11 -8.87 -13.79
N ARG A 56 -2.94 -9.84 -14.20
CA ARG A 56 -2.88 -11.22 -13.73
C ARG A 56 -1.52 -11.87 -14.03
N GLN A 57 -1.01 -11.69 -15.25
CA GLN A 57 0.30 -12.20 -15.66
C GLN A 57 1.43 -11.56 -14.82
N THR A 58 1.38 -10.26 -14.61
CA THR A 58 2.41 -9.53 -13.85
C THR A 58 2.45 -10.00 -12.39
N LEU A 59 1.30 -10.11 -11.74
CA LEU A 59 1.22 -10.59 -10.36
C LEU A 59 1.71 -12.04 -10.24
N ARG A 60 1.34 -12.92 -11.18
CA ARG A 60 1.84 -14.31 -11.22
C ARG A 60 3.35 -14.38 -11.43
N ALA A 61 3.93 -13.51 -12.24
CA ALA A 61 5.36 -13.45 -12.46
C ALA A 61 6.14 -13.04 -11.19
N GLU A 62 5.51 -12.32 -10.28
CA GLU A 62 6.04 -11.99 -8.94
C GLU A 62 5.78 -13.12 -7.91
N GLY A 63 5.18 -14.24 -8.32
CA GLY A 63 4.88 -15.37 -7.43
C GLY A 63 3.63 -15.18 -6.56
N ILE A 64 2.77 -14.21 -6.89
CA ILE A 64 1.56 -13.90 -6.13
C ILE A 64 0.43 -14.81 -6.59
N ASP A 65 -0.31 -15.41 -5.63
CA ASP A 65 -1.54 -16.13 -5.91
C ASP A 65 -2.64 -15.14 -6.34
N VAL A 66 -3.18 -15.36 -7.52
CA VAL A 66 -4.23 -14.54 -8.12
C VAL A 66 -5.57 -15.28 -8.23
N SER A 67 -5.77 -16.34 -7.46
CA SER A 67 -7.02 -17.10 -7.46
C SER A 67 -8.21 -16.25 -6.99
N GLY A 68 -7.95 -15.26 -6.12
CA GLY A 68 -8.95 -14.29 -5.67
C GLY A 68 -9.21 -13.12 -6.64
N LEU A 69 -8.60 -13.11 -7.85
CA LEU A 69 -8.79 -12.04 -8.82
C LEU A 69 -9.91 -12.40 -9.80
N ILE A 70 -11.01 -11.65 -9.76
CA ILE A 70 -12.24 -11.90 -10.53
C ILE A 70 -12.20 -11.13 -11.85
N ASP A 71 -12.61 -11.79 -12.95
CA ASP A 71 -12.79 -11.16 -14.26
C ASP A 71 -14.20 -10.55 -14.38
N ASP A 72 -14.27 -9.26 -14.67
CA ASP A 72 -15.51 -8.54 -14.94
C ASP A 72 -15.71 -8.41 -16.46
N ARG A 73 -16.80 -8.96 -16.97
CA ARG A 73 -17.13 -8.92 -18.43
C ARG A 73 -17.83 -7.65 -18.85
N GLU A 74 -18.30 -6.85 -17.90
CA GLU A 74 -19.11 -5.66 -18.16
C GLU A 74 -18.32 -4.36 -18.01
N ARG A 75 -17.26 -4.40 -17.18
CA ARG A 75 -16.49 -3.21 -16.81
C ARG A 75 -15.02 -3.36 -17.22
N PRO A 76 -14.42 -2.28 -17.75
CA PRO A 76 -13.01 -2.31 -18.14
C PRO A 76 -12.07 -2.33 -16.94
N THR A 77 -10.84 -2.75 -17.19
CA THR A 77 -9.73 -2.58 -16.25
C THR A 77 -9.38 -1.09 -16.10
N GLY A 78 -9.20 -0.64 -14.87
CA GLY A 78 -8.81 0.75 -14.59
C GLY A 78 -7.37 1.04 -15.02
N LEU A 79 -7.13 2.28 -15.47
CA LEU A 79 -5.82 2.78 -15.89
C LEU A 79 -5.37 3.96 -15.03
N LEU A 80 -4.07 4.04 -14.82
CA LEU A 80 -3.37 5.21 -14.30
C LEU A 80 -2.34 5.64 -15.36
N ILE A 81 -2.39 6.90 -15.76
CA ILE A 81 -1.49 7.48 -16.75
C ILE A 81 -0.74 8.60 -16.06
N ARG A 82 0.59 8.58 -16.07
CA ARG A 82 1.38 9.63 -15.43
C ARG A 82 2.71 9.88 -16.09
N ASP A 83 3.27 11.03 -15.81
CA ASP A 83 4.69 11.30 -16.02
C ASP A 83 5.48 11.09 -14.71
N SER A 84 6.79 11.26 -14.79
CA SER A 84 7.70 11.29 -13.64
C SER A 84 8.85 12.22 -13.95
N PRO A 85 8.57 13.54 -13.97
CA PRO A 85 9.55 14.53 -14.35
C PRO A 85 10.52 14.88 -13.20
N GLN A 86 11.71 15.29 -13.56
CA GLN A 86 12.63 15.91 -12.61
C GLN A 86 12.32 17.41 -12.47
N GLY A 87 12.30 17.91 -11.23
CA GLY A 87 12.20 19.35 -10.96
C GLY A 87 10.83 20.00 -11.21
N ARG A 88 9.78 19.25 -11.47
CA ARG A 88 8.40 19.72 -11.59
C ARG A 88 7.39 18.74 -10.99
N PRO A 89 6.16 19.18 -10.64
CA PRO A 89 5.13 18.28 -10.12
C PRO A 89 4.78 17.15 -11.11
N ILE A 90 4.51 15.96 -10.59
CA ILE A 90 4.01 14.80 -11.34
C ILE A 90 2.58 15.05 -11.76
N THR A 91 2.30 14.81 -13.05
CA THR A 91 0.93 14.83 -13.58
C THR A 91 0.36 13.42 -13.57
N VAL A 92 -0.81 13.24 -12.96
CA VAL A 92 -1.48 11.94 -12.86
C VAL A 92 -2.90 12.04 -13.40
N GLU A 93 -3.24 11.15 -14.33
CA GLU A 93 -4.59 10.96 -14.84
C GLU A 93 -5.11 9.56 -14.48
N TYR A 94 -6.31 9.52 -13.92
CA TYR A 94 -7.00 8.28 -13.59
C TYR A 94 -8.12 8.00 -14.60
N ARG A 95 -8.15 6.80 -15.14
CA ARG A 95 -9.25 6.23 -15.92
C ARG A 95 -9.79 5.02 -15.17
N ARG A 96 -10.44 5.26 -14.00
CA ARG A 96 -10.92 4.21 -13.09
C ARG A 96 -12.40 4.32 -12.71
N ALA A 97 -13.06 5.43 -13.02
CA ALA A 97 -14.51 5.55 -12.82
C ALA A 97 -15.23 4.49 -13.65
N GLY A 98 -16.12 3.72 -13.02
CA GLY A 98 -16.82 2.61 -13.69
C GLY A 98 -15.94 1.42 -14.07
N SER A 99 -14.70 1.34 -13.59
CA SER A 99 -13.83 0.18 -13.81
C SER A 99 -14.28 -1.04 -13.00
N ALA A 100 -13.79 -2.22 -13.35
CA ALA A 100 -14.10 -3.48 -12.68
C ALA A 100 -13.89 -3.41 -11.16
N ALA A 101 -12.83 -2.74 -10.71
CA ALA A 101 -12.54 -2.58 -9.29
C ALA A 101 -13.65 -1.85 -8.50
N THR A 102 -14.43 -0.97 -9.17
CA THR A 102 -15.58 -0.28 -8.52
C THR A 102 -16.76 -1.21 -8.24
N ALA A 103 -16.75 -2.42 -8.78
CA ALA A 103 -17.79 -3.43 -8.61
C ALA A 103 -17.36 -4.58 -7.67
N LEU A 104 -16.32 -4.37 -6.89
CA LEU A 104 -16.02 -5.30 -5.80
C LEU A 104 -17.20 -5.31 -4.82
N GLU A 105 -17.64 -6.50 -4.42
CA GLU A 105 -18.80 -6.69 -3.56
C GLU A 105 -18.57 -7.80 -2.52
N PRO A 106 -19.27 -7.81 -1.38
CA PRO A 106 -19.04 -8.78 -0.32
C PRO A 106 -19.20 -10.24 -0.77
N GLY A 107 -20.14 -10.52 -1.69
CA GLY A 107 -20.39 -11.89 -2.21
C GLY A 107 -19.32 -12.41 -3.17
N GLY A 108 -18.39 -11.56 -3.60
CA GLY A 108 -17.27 -11.94 -4.47
C GLY A 108 -15.94 -12.08 -3.73
N LEU A 109 -15.92 -12.09 -2.41
CA LEU A 109 -14.71 -12.25 -1.63
C LEU A 109 -14.24 -13.71 -1.59
N PRO A 110 -12.93 -13.97 -1.63
CA PRO A 110 -12.38 -15.32 -1.52
C PRO A 110 -12.20 -15.68 -0.03
N ASP A 111 -13.29 -16.13 0.62
CA ASP A 111 -13.31 -16.40 2.06
C ASP A 111 -12.19 -17.34 2.50
N GLU A 112 -11.84 -18.37 1.69
CA GLU A 112 -10.75 -19.30 1.98
C GLU A 112 -9.39 -18.60 2.08
N LEU A 113 -9.09 -17.64 1.18
CA LEU A 113 -7.84 -16.88 1.24
C LEU A 113 -7.81 -15.93 2.44
N LEU A 114 -8.96 -15.41 2.85
CA LEU A 114 -9.08 -14.48 3.97
C LEU A 114 -8.98 -15.19 5.33
N THR A 115 -9.32 -16.47 5.40
CA THR A 115 -9.27 -17.28 6.62
C THR A 115 -7.97 -18.07 6.79
N ASP A 116 -7.24 -18.36 5.70
CA ASP A 116 -5.94 -19.08 5.74
C ASP A 116 -4.76 -18.12 5.54
N THR A 117 -4.68 -17.10 6.40
CA THR A 117 -3.62 -16.09 6.33
C THR A 117 -3.20 -15.58 7.70
N GLN A 118 -1.98 -15.06 7.82
CA GLN A 118 -1.50 -14.40 9.04
C GLN A 118 -1.92 -12.92 9.10
N LEU A 119 -2.05 -12.28 7.92
CA LEU A 119 -2.39 -10.86 7.83
C LEU A 119 -3.16 -10.55 6.56
N VAL A 120 -4.20 -9.74 6.68
CA VAL A 120 -4.91 -9.11 5.57
C VAL A 120 -4.60 -7.62 5.54
N HIS A 121 -4.16 -7.11 4.39
CA HIS A 121 -3.96 -5.67 4.18
C HIS A 121 -5.01 -5.11 3.24
N VAL A 122 -5.61 -3.99 3.62
CA VAL A 122 -6.58 -3.25 2.80
C VAL A 122 -6.24 -1.77 2.77
N THR A 123 -6.68 -1.07 1.72
CA THR A 123 -6.54 0.39 1.65
C THR A 123 -7.88 1.11 1.56
N GLY A 124 -7.89 2.35 2.01
CA GLY A 124 -9.04 3.24 1.85
C GLY A 124 -9.32 3.57 0.38
N ILE A 125 -8.33 3.44 -0.52
CA ILE A 125 -8.55 3.66 -1.96
C ILE A 125 -9.63 2.73 -2.48
N THR A 126 -9.51 1.42 -2.24
CA THR A 126 -10.51 0.43 -2.67
C THR A 126 -11.86 0.70 -2.03
N ALA A 127 -11.90 1.00 -0.72
CA ALA A 127 -13.13 1.34 -0.01
C ALA A 127 -13.83 2.59 -0.57
N ALA A 128 -13.08 3.59 -1.01
CA ALA A 128 -13.62 4.85 -1.54
C ALA A 128 -14.12 4.76 -3.00
N LEU A 129 -13.90 3.65 -3.70
CA LEU A 129 -14.31 3.50 -5.11
C LEU A 129 -15.84 3.44 -5.28
N SER A 130 -16.55 2.81 -4.35
CA SER A 130 -18.02 2.67 -4.38
C SER A 130 -18.56 2.21 -3.02
N ALA A 131 -19.89 2.25 -2.84
CA ALA A 131 -20.53 1.73 -1.64
C ALA A 131 -20.35 0.20 -1.51
N SER A 132 -20.39 -0.55 -2.63
CA SER A 132 -20.17 -2.00 -2.61
C SER A 132 -18.72 -2.36 -2.28
N SER A 133 -17.75 -1.59 -2.80
CA SER A 133 -16.33 -1.77 -2.47
C SER A 133 -16.03 -1.45 -1.00
N LEU A 134 -16.69 -0.44 -0.41
CA LEU A 134 -16.59 -0.17 1.03
C LEU A 134 -17.11 -1.36 1.84
N ALA A 135 -18.32 -1.86 1.51
CA ALA A 135 -18.90 -3.01 2.20
C ALA A 135 -18.04 -4.29 2.03
N ALA A 136 -17.45 -4.48 0.84
CA ALA A 136 -16.55 -5.61 0.59
C ALA A 136 -15.25 -5.49 1.40
N THR A 137 -14.67 -4.28 1.48
CA THR A 137 -13.47 -4.04 2.28
C THR A 137 -13.74 -4.32 3.76
N GLU A 138 -14.82 -3.79 4.31
CA GLU A 138 -15.22 -4.05 5.70
C GLU A 138 -15.45 -5.56 5.95
N ARG A 139 -16.17 -6.23 5.05
CA ARG A 139 -16.43 -7.67 5.17
C ARG A 139 -15.14 -8.50 5.14
N ALA A 140 -14.17 -8.15 4.28
CA ALA A 140 -12.87 -8.82 4.23
C ALA A 140 -12.10 -8.68 5.55
N MET A 141 -12.10 -7.47 6.15
CA MET A 141 -11.48 -7.23 7.45
C MET A 141 -12.14 -8.06 8.56
N VAL A 142 -13.48 -8.14 8.57
CA VAL A 142 -14.23 -8.92 9.57
C VAL A 142 -13.92 -10.40 9.42
N ILE A 143 -13.97 -10.98 8.20
CA ILE A 143 -13.65 -12.39 7.96
C ILE A 143 -12.24 -12.73 8.48
N ALA A 144 -11.24 -11.90 8.13
CA ALA A 144 -9.88 -12.11 8.55
C ALA A 144 -9.74 -12.08 10.10
N LYS A 145 -10.35 -11.09 10.73
CA LYS A 145 -10.29 -10.93 12.18
C LYS A 145 -11.00 -12.07 12.92
N ASP A 146 -12.15 -12.50 12.45
CA ASP A 146 -12.90 -13.65 13.01
C ASP A 146 -12.10 -14.96 12.88
N ALA A 147 -11.26 -15.08 11.87
CA ALA A 147 -10.34 -16.21 11.67
C ALA A 147 -9.04 -16.09 12.48
N GLY A 148 -8.81 -14.98 13.20
CA GLY A 148 -7.61 -14.75 14.00
C GLY A 148 -6.42 -14.18 13.22
N ALA A 149 -6.62 -13.76 11.96
CA ALA A 149 -5.59 -13.04 11.21
C ALA A 149 -5.49 -11.58 11.69
N ALA A 150 -4.29 -11.01 11.65
CA ALA A 150 -4.11 -9.59 11.85
C ALA A 150 -4.66 -8.80 10.65
N VAL A 151 -5.19 -7.61 10.91
CA VAL A 151 -5.70 -6.72 9.87
C VAL A 151 -4.90 -5.43 9.86
N SER A 152 -4.29 -5.11 8.72
CA SER A 152 -3.63 -3.83 8.50
C SER A 152 -4.42 -2.96 7.51
N PHE A 153 -4.51 -1.68 7.80
CA PHE A 153 -5.27 -0.71 7.02
C PHE A 153 -4.43 0.54 6.73
N ASP A 154 -4.37 0.93 5.46
CA ASP A 154 -3.83 2.22 5.05
C ASP A 154 -4.97 3.07 4.44
N PRO A 155 -5.43 4.14 5.09
CA PRO A 155 -6.40 5.07 4.51
C PRO A 155 -6.00 5.55 3.13
N ASN A 156 -4.72 5.82 2.91
CA ASN A 156 -4.12 6.19 1.63
C ASN A 156 -4.97 7.26 0.90
N ILE A 157 -5.20 8.37 1.59
CA ILE A 157 -6.19 9.39 1.25
C ILE A 157 -5.91 10.00 -0.12
N ARG A 158 -6.94 10.08 -0.94
CA ARG A 158 -6.90 10.70 -2.27
C ARG A 158 -8.10 11.64 -2.43
N LEU A 159 -7.88 12.95 -2.29
CA LEU A 159 -8.96 13.95 -2.39
C LEU A 159 -9.69 13.94 -3.74
N ARG A 160 -9.12 13.32 -4.77
CA ARG A 160 -9.81 13.08 -6.05
C ARG A 160 -10.85 11.96 -6.00
N LEU A 161 -10.89 11.14 -4.93
CA LEU A 161 -11.90 10.08 -4.74
C LEU A 161 -13.05 10.54 -3.86
N ALA A 162 -12.74 11.28 -2.79
CA ALA A 162 -13.72 11.73 -1.81
C ALA A 162 -13.20 12.99 -1.11
N ASP A 163 -14.11 13.81 -0.59
CA ASP A 163 -13.79 14.92 0.29
C ASP A 163 -13.36 14.44 1.69
N PRO A 164 -12.81 15.33 2.53
CA PRO A 164 -12.35 14.97 3.87
C PRO A 164 -13.45 14.39 4.75
N GLU A 165 -14.67 14.90 4.66
CA GLU A 165 -15.83 14.43 5.43
C GLU A 165 -16.18 12.99 5.07
N ARG A 166 -16.19 12.66 3.79
CA ARG A 166 -16.42 11.29 3.33
C ARG A 166 -15.28 10.36 3.75
N TRP A 167 -14.03 10.82 3.71
CA TRP A 167 -12.88 10.06 4.21
C TRP A 167 -13.00 9.76 5.69
N GLN A 168 -13.43 10.73 6.52
CA GLN A 168 -13.69 10.48 7.94
C GLN A 168 -14.73 9.36 8.15
N VAL A 169 -15.82 9.36 7.36
CA VAL A 169 -16.85 8.31 7.44
C VAL A 169 -16.26 6.94 7.12
N ILE A 170 -15.52 6.82 6.02
CA ILE A 170 -14.88 5.57 5.61
C ILE A 170 -13.92 5.06 6.69
N ILE A 171 -13.07 5.93 7.22
CA ILE A 171 -12.06 5.55 8.21
C ILE A 171 -12.72 5.16 9.53
N LYS A 172 -13.72 5.92 10.01
CA LYS A 172 -14.46 5.58 11.23
C LYS A 172 -15.20 4.24 11.12
N GLN A 173 -15.61 3.84 9.92
CA GLN A 173 -16.23 2.54 9.66
C GLN A 173 -15.19 1.41 9.67
N LEU A 174 -14.02 1.61 9.06
CA LEU A 174 -13.03 0.54 8.85
C LEU A 174 -12.01 0.41 10.00
N ALA A 175 -11.54 1.52 10.58
CA ALA A 175 -10.48 1.50 11.58
C ALA A 175 -10.77 0.60 12.80
N PRO A 176 -12.01 0.48 13.31
CA PRO A 176 -12.31 -0.45 14.43
C PRO A 176 -12.04 -1.92 14.12
N HIS A 177 -11.94 -2.29 12.84
CA HIS A 177 -11.60 -3.65 12.41
C HIS A 177 -10.10 -3.84 12.18
N ALA A 178 -9.29 -2.78 12.21
CA ALA A 178 -7.86 -2.85 12.00
C ALA A 178 -7.08 -3.03 13.32
N ASP A 179 -6.06 -3.87 13.29
CA ASP A 179 -5.07 -3.99 14.37
C ASP A 179 -3.92 -3.01 14.16
N ILE A 180 -3.57 -2.75 12.89
CA ILE A 180 -2.47 -1.88 12.47
C ILE A 180 -3.00 -0.85 11.49
N VAL A 181 -2.70 0.43 11.70
CA VAL A 181 -2.99 1.49 10.75
C VAL A 181 -1.70 2.16 10.29
N PHE A 182 -1.54 2.31 8.98
CA PHE A 182 -0.51 3.15 8.38
C PHE A 182 -1.16 4.45 7.91
N THR A 183 -0.58 5.61 8.20
CA THR A 183 -1.08 6.89 7.71
C THR A 183 0.07 7.86 7.42
N GLY A 184 -0.12 8.76 6.47
CA GLY A 184 0.73 9.93 6.30
C GLY A 184 0.37 11.00 7.35
N ARG A 185 1.35 11.79 7.81
CA ARG A 185 1.09 12.91 8.71
C ARG A 185 0.15 13.92 8.05
N ASP A 186 0.40 14.28 6.79
CA ASP A 186 -0.42 15.21 6.01
C ASP A 186 -1.84 14.67 5.80
N GLU A 187 -1.97 13.36 5.56
CA GLU A 187 -3.26 12.68 5.40
C GLU A 187 -4.07 12.73 6.70
N ALA A 188 -3.43 12.48 7.83
CA ALA A 188 -4.08 12.54 9.14
C ALA A 188 -4.55 13.96 9.46
N GLU A 189 -3.75 14.99 9.17
CA GLU A 189 -4.15 16.39 9.37
C GLU A 189 -5.37 16.79 8.53
N LEU A 190 -5.55 16.22 7.33
CA LEU A 190 -6.72 16.46 6.49
C LEU A 190 -8.04 15.96 7.11
N ILE A 191 -7.98 14.86 7.86
CA ILE A 191 -9.18 14.19 8.39
C ILE A 191 -9.42 14.46 9.88
N SER A 192 -8.39 14.85 10.62
CA SER A 192 -8.46 15.13 12.06
C SER A 192 -7.59 16.34 12.43
N PRO A 193 -7.90 17.54 11.91
CA PRO A 193 -7.08 18.72 12.11
C PRO A 193 -6.80 19.01 13.58
N GLY A 194 -5.50 19.17 13.92
CA GLY A 194 -5.08 19.49 15.28
C GLY A 194 -5.17 18.32 16.29
N ILE A 195 -5.50 17.12 15.83
CA ILE A 195 -5.48 15.90 16.67
C ILE A 195 -4.31 15.02 16.21
N ALA A 196 -3.47 14.60 17.16
CA ALA A 196 -2.37 13.70 16.86
C ALA A 196 -2.89 12.38 16.26
N PRO A 197 -2.30 11.89 15.14
CA PRO A 197 -2.79 10.70 14.44
C PRO A 197 -2.92 9.48 15.34
N GLU A 198 -1.91 9.24 16.19
CA GLU A 198 -1.89 8.12 17.13
C GLU A 198 -3.07 8.17 18.10
N ARG A 199 -3.41 9.34 18.61
CA ARG A 199 -4.56 9.52 19.50
C ARG A 199 -5.87 9.25 18.76
N TRP A 200 -6.02 9.82 17.57
CA TRP A 200 -7.26 9.69 16.80
C TRP A 200 -7.58 8.24 16.43
N PHE A 201 -6.57 7.49 15.95
CA PHE A 201 -6.74 6.09 15.60
C PHE A 201 -6.88 5.18 16.83
N THR A 202 -6.19 5.48 17.93
CA THR A 202 -6.32 4.71 19.20
C THR A 202 -7.72 4.88 19.78
N ASP A 203 -8.28 6.10 19.72
CA ASP A 203 -9.67 6.36 20.11
C ASP A 203 -10.69 5.57 19.26
N LEU A 204 -10.32 5.13 18.05
CA LEU A 204 -11.10 4.22 17.20
C LEU A 204 -10.82 2.73 17.47
N GLY A 205 -9.96 2.39 18.42
CA GLY A 205 -9.66 1.01 18.82
C GLY A 205 -8.46 0.37 18.12
N VAL A 206 -7.68 1.12 17.34
CA VAL A 206 -6.48 0.61 16.66
C VAL A 206 -5.35 0.37 17.66
N ARG A 207 -4.68 -0.79 17.56
CA ARG A 207 -3.63 -1.21 18.50
C ARG A 207 -2.22 -0.73 18.13
N SER A 208 -1.92 -0.60 16.84
CA SER A 208 -0.63 -0.08 16.35
C SER A 208 -0.88 1.00 15.32
N VAL A 209 -0.35 2.19 15.55
CA VAL A 209 -0.47 3.34 14.64
C VAL A 209 0.90 3.74 14.13
N VAL A 210 1.09 3.59 12.83
CA VAL A 210 2.33 3.90 12.12
C VAL A 210 2.14 5.17 11.29
N VAL A 211 2.89 6.22 11.62
CA VAL A 211 2.81 7.53 10.95
C VAL A 211 4.03 7.72 10.06
N LYS A 212 3.78 7.91 8.77
CA LYS A 212 4.79 8.25 7.76
C LYS A 212 4.90 9.78 7.66
N ASP A 213 6.11 10.33 7.83
CA ASP A 213 6.36 11.78 7.86
C ASP A 213 7.39 12.22 6.79
N GLY A 214 7.36 11.58 5.64
CA GLY A 214 8.25 11.91 4.52
C GLY A 214 9.71 12.03 4.93
N ALA A 215 10.31 13.20 4.76
CA ALA A 215 11.69 13.47 5.17
C ALA A 215 11.92 13.46 6.69
N GLY A 216 10.87 13.60 7.50
CA GLY A 216 10.90 13.48 8.96
C GLY A 216 11.05 12.04 9.46
N GLY A 217 10.96 11.05 8.56
CA GLY A 217 11.03 9.64 8.91
C GLY A 217 9.67 9.00 9.17
N SER A 218 9.62 8.13 10.15
CA SER A 218 8.39 7.42 10.52
C SER A 218 8.33 7.18 12.02
N TYR A 219 7.12 7.05 12.52
CA TYR A 219 6.83 6.87 13.94
C TYR A 219 5.88 5.70 14.12
N GLU A 220 6.03 4.96 15.21
CA GLU A 220 5.09 3.93 15.62
C GLU A 220 4.69 4.19 17.08
N TYR A 221 3.39 4.27 17.33
CA TYR A 221 2.84 4.39 18.67
C TYR A 221 2.52 3.03 19.24
N LEU A 222 3.06 2.75 20.41
CA LEU A 222 2.86 1.53 21.20
C LEU A 222 1.94 1.85 22.39
N PRO A 223 0.63 1.54 22.31
CA PRO A 223 -0.34 2.00 23.31
C PRO A 223 -0.11 1.39 24.70
N ASP A 224 0.36 0.14 24.80
CA ASP A 224 0.57 -0.54 26.06
C ASP A 224 1.64 0.15 26.95
N SER A 225 2.65 0.75 26.30
CA SER A 225 3.71 1.53 27.00
C SER A 225 3.51 3.04 26.87
N ALA A 226 2.54 3.49 26.10
CA ALA A 226 2.36 4.89 25.70
C ALA A 226 3.63 5.50 25.09
N THR A 227 4.42 4.69 24.37
CA THR A 227 5.71 5.08 23.80
C THR A 227 5.56 5.38 22.30
N MET A 228 6.23 6.44 21.86
CA MET A 228 6.41 6.76 20.43
C MET A 228 7.82 6.38 20.01
N VAL A 229 7.94 5.37 19.17
CA VAL A 229 9.22 4.97 18.57
C VAL A 229 9.43 5.70 17.25
N HIS A 230 10.64 6.21 17.00
CA HIS A 230 10.97 6.93 15.77
C HIS A 230 12.10 6.25 15.02
N ALA A 231 12.00 6.22 13.70
CA ALA A 231 13.09 5.90 12.79
C ALA A 231 13.23 6.98 11.71
N GLY A 232 14.46 7.46 11.51
CA GLY A 232 14.79 8.38 10.43
C GLY A 232 14.74 7.70 9.06
N ILE A 233 14.83 8.52 8.01
CA ILE A 233 14.96 8.03 6.64
C ILE A 233 16.38 7.50 6.37
N ARG A 234 16.52 6.64 5.36
CA ARG A 234 17.79 6.36 4.69
C ARG A 234 17.94 7.37 3.52
N PRO A 235 18.86 8.33 3.59
CA PRO A 235 19.02 9.33 2.53
C PRO A 235 19.45 8.69 1.20
N VAL A 236 18.72 8.99 0.14
CA VAL A 236 19.02 8.59 -1.25
C VAL A 236 18.57 9.71 -2.19
N PRO A 237 19.10 9.78 -3.43
CA PRO A 237 18.53 10.66 -4.44
C PRO A 237 17.05 10.34 -4.68
N LEU A 238 16.20 11.37 -4.60
CA LEU A 238 14.77 11.22 -4.92
C LEU A 238 14.57 11.28 -6.44
N VAL A 239 14.18 10.15 -7.03
CA VAL A 239 13.88 10.03 -8.47
C VAL A 239 12.37 10.03 -8.70
N ASP A 240 11.62 9.23 -7.95
CA ASP A 240 10.15 9.12 -8.07
C ASP A 240 9.54 8.81 -6.69
N PRO A 241 8.72 9.70 -6.11
CA PRO A 241 8.15 9.48 -4.78
C PRO A 241 6.96 8.47 -4.78
N ILE A 242 6.42 8.13 -5.96
CA ILE A 242 5.24 7.27 -6.06
C ILE A 242 5.60 5.83 -5.65
N GLY A 243 4.74 5.21 -4.85
CA GLY A 243 4.96 3.87 -4.30
C GLY A 243 5.82 3.81 -3.03
N ALA A 244 6.39 4.95 -2.58
CA ALA A 244 7.20 4.99 -1.36
C ALA A 244 6.45 4.52 -0.11
N GLY A 245 5.21 4.97 0.06
CA GLY A 245 4.33 4.57 1.16
C GLY A 245 4.01 3.08 1.15
N ASP A 246 3.70 2.56 -0.03
CA ASP A 246 3.40 1.13 -0.21
C ASP A 246 4.64 0.27 0.05
N GLY A 247 5.82 0.73 -0.43
CA GLY A 247 7.10 0.10 -0.15
C GLY A 247 7.46 0.13 1.34
N PHE A 248 7.21 1.25 2.02
CA PHE A 248 7.36 1.34 3.47
C PHE A 248 6.48 0.30 4.17
N ASN A 249 5.20 0.25 3.83
CA ASN A 249 4.24 -0.69 4.41
C ASN A 249 4.69 -2.15 4.15
N ALA A 250 5.18 -2.47 2.94
CA ALA A 250 5.71 -3.80 2.62
C ALA A 250 6.91 -4.18 3.49
N GLY A 251 7.87 -3.27 3.67
CA GLY A 251 9.03 -3.49 4.54
C GLY A 251 8.66 -3.65 6.01
N TRP A 252 7.76 -2.81 6.52
CA TRP A 252 7.26 -2.88 7.89
C TRP A 252 6.52 -4.20 8.16
N ILE A 253 5.56 -4.57 7.28
CA ILE A 253 4.79 -5.81 7.38
C ILE A 253 5.71 -7.02 7.25
N SER A 254 6.70 -6.96 6.36
CA SER A 254 7.70 -8.05 6.24
C SER A 254 8.44 -8.28 7.55
N ALA A 255 8.93 -7.23 8.21
CA ALA A 255 9.61 -7.38 9.50
C ALA A 255 8.67 -7.92 10.59
N TRP A 256 7.40 -7.50 10.57
CA TRP A 256 6.36 -8.02 11.46
C TRP A 256 6.16 -9.53 11.25
N LEU A 257 6.01 -9.99 10.00
CA LEU A 257 5.85 -11.40 9.63
C LEU A 257 7.11 -12.24 9.94
N ASP A 258 8.29 -11.63 9.95
CA ASP A 258 9.57 -12.27 10.27
C ASP A 258 9.84 -12.39 11.79
N GLY A 259 8.87 -12.03 12.63
CA GLY A 259 8.92 -12.21 14.09
C GLY A 259 9.18 -10.94 14.90
N ALA A 260 9.21 -9.75 14.28
CA ALA A 260 9.18 -8.48 15.01
C ALA A 260 7.71 -8.04 15.25
N ASP A 261 6.85 -8.98 15.65
CA ASP A 261 5.41 -8.80 15.86
C ASP A 261 5.04 -8.34 17.28
N GLY A 262 6.03 -8.31 18.16
CA GLY A 262 5.88 -7.92 19.57
C GLY A 262 5.63 -6.41 19.77
N PRO A 263 5.19 -6.04 21.00
CA PRO A 263 4.89 -4.66 21.36
C PRO A 263 6.12 -3.89 21.89
N THR A 264 7.34 -4.41 21.71
CA THR A 264 8.54 -3.77 22.27
C THR A 264 9.07 -2.64 21.37
N GLU A 265 9.81 -1.71 21.95
CA GLU A 265 10.51 -0.66 21.20
C GLU A 265 11.53 -1.24 20.21
N ALA A 266 12.16 -2.38 20.54
CA ALA A 266 13.09 -3.07 19.66
C ALA A 266 12.39 -3.63 18.41
N ASP A 267 11.21 -4.23 18.58
CA ASP A 267 10.40 -4.73 17.48
C ASP A 267 9.92 -3.57 16.60
N ALA A 268 9.38 -2.50 17.18
CA ALA A 268 8.96 -1.31 16.47
C ALA A 268 10.12 -0.66 15.71
N THR A 269 11.31 -0.57 16.32
CA THR A 269 12.52 -0.06 15.66
C THR A 269 12.89 -0.90 14.45
N THR A 270 12.81 -2.23 14.56
CA THR A 270 13.08 -3.15 13.46
C THR A 270 12.10 -2.96 12.32
N ARG A 271 10.81 -2.90 12.61
CA ARG A 271 9.75 -2.65 11.62
C ARG A 271 9.92 -1.32 10.90
N LEU A 272 10.07 -0.23 11.65
CA LEU A 272 10.22 1.12 11.10
C LEU A 272 11.48 1.23 10.24
N ARG A 273 12.62 0.70 10.71
CA ARG A 273 13.88 0.72 9.96
C ARG A 273 13.76 -0.07 8.65
N THR A 274 13.15 -1.25 8.68
CA THR A 274 12.95 -2.08 7.50
C THR A 274 12.05 -1.37 6.49
N GLY A 275 10.94 -0.78 6.94
CA GLY A 275 10.07 0.04 6.11
C GLY A 275 10.80 1.22 5.47
N ALA A 276 11.58 1.97 6.24
CA ALA A 276 12.35 3.12 5.74
C ALA A 276 13.39 2.72 4.70
N VAL A 277 14.06 1.56 4.86
CA VAL A 277 15.02 1.05 3.89
C VAL A 277 14.34 0.66 2.58
N VAL A 278 13.21 -0.06 2.63
CA VAL A 278 12.45 -0.43 1.43
C VAL A 278 11.93 0.81 0.72
N ALA A 279 11.34 1.76 1.44
CA ALA A 279 10.87 3.03 0.86
C ALA A 279 12.01 3.80 0.16
N SER A 280 13.22 3.82 0.76
CA SER A 280 14.38 4.48 0.17
C SER A 280 14.79 3.89 -1.18
N MET A 281 14.64 2.57 -1.35
CA MET A 281 14.94 1.90 -2.63
C MET A 281 13.88 2.20 -3.68
N VAL A 282 12.62 2.29 -3.29
CA VAL A 282 11.52 2.65 -4.19
C VAL A 282 11.72 4.05 -4.75
N VAL A 283 11.97 5.05 -3.91
CA VAL A 283 12.10 6.44 -4.37
C VAL A 283 13.35 6.72 -5.22
N ALA A 284 14.32 5.82 -5.22
CA ALA A 284 15.56 5.95 -5.99
C ALA A 284 15.41 5.55 -7.48
N VAL A 285 14.26 5.04 -7.90
CA VAL A 285 14.00 4.56 -9.28
C VAL A 285 12.65 5.05 -9.76
N ARG A 286 12.47 5.19 -11.09
CA ARG A 286 11.16 5.50 -11.68
C ARG A 286 10.24 4.29 -11.62
N GLY A 287 8.96 4.54 -11.33
CA GLY A 287 7.88 3.55 -11.35
C GLY A 287 7.53 3.03 -9.96
N ASP A 288 6.26 2.62 -9.81
CA ASP A 288 5.63 2.34 -8.51
C ASP A 288 6.25 1.12 -7.78
N CYS A 289 6.65 0.07 -8.53
CA CYS A 289 7.18 -1.18 -7.99
C CYS A 289 8.63 -1.47 -8.41
N THR A 290 9.22 -0.65 -9.29
CA THR A 290 10.51 -0.96 -9.92
C THR A 290 11.62 -1.07 -8.89
N GLY A 291 11.63 -0.21 -7.89
CA GLY A 291 12.64 -0.16 -6.82
C GLY A 291 12.41 -1.11 -5.65
N LEU A 292 11.31 -1.87 -5.63
CA LEU A 292 11.06 -2.84 -4.55
C LEU A 292 12.16 -3.92 -4.51
N PRO A 293 12.84 -4.12 -3.36
CA PRO A 293 13.98 -5.03 -3.27
C PRO A 293 13.56 -6.50 -3.18
N THR A 294 14.48 -7.39 -3.54
CA THR A 294 14.44 -8.78 -3.08
C THR A 294 14.92 -8.90 -1.64
N ARG A 295 14.59 -10.01 -0.96
CA ARG A 295 15.07 -10.32 0.40
C ARG A 295 16.58 -10.18 0.51
N ALA A 296 17.34 -10.82 -0.40
CA ALA A 296 18.79 -10.79 -0.37
C ALA A 296 19.38 -9.37 -0.47
N LEU A 297 18.74 -8.50 -1.24
CA LEU A 297 19.17 -7.10 -1.34
C LEU A 297 18.83 -6.32 -0.06
N LEU A 298 17.63 -6.50 0.49
CA LEU A 298 17.22 -5.87 1.75
C LEU A 298 18.16 -6.25 2.89
N ASP A 299 18.40 -7.54 3.10
CA ASP A 299 19.26 -8.04 4.18
C ASP A 299 20.68 -7.46 4.09
N ARG A 300 21.22 -7.37 2.88
CA ARG A 300 22.52 -6.76 2.66
C ARG A 300 22.58 -5.29 3.06
N VAL A 301 21.56 -4.53 2.70
CA VAL A 301 21.51 -3.10 3.03
C VAL A 301 21.30 -2.89 4.52
N LEU A 302 20.46 -3.70 5.17
CA LEU A 302 20.26 -3.66 6.62
C LEU A 302 21.53 -4.01 7.41
N ALA A 303 22.36 -4.92 6.87
CA ALA A 303 23.66 -5.28 7.42
C ALA A 303 24.77 -4.24 7.17
N GLY A 304 24.49 -3.13 6.47
CA GLY A 304 25.50 -2.11 6.12
C GLY A 304 26.49 -2.58 5.03
N GLY A 305 26.04 -3.47 4.12
CA GLY A 305 26.86 -4.03 3.05
C GLY A 305 27.36 -3.01 2.04
N ALA A 306 28.43 -3.38 1.32
CA ALA A 306 29.11 -2.53 0.34
C ALA A 306 28.20 -2.12 -0.84
N ASP A 307 28.44 -0.94 -1.39
CA ASP A 307 27.66 -0.35 -2.50
C ASP A 307 27.73 -1.16 -3.82
N VAL A 308 28.67 -2.11 -3.94
CA VAL A 308 28.86 -2.90 -5.16
C VAL A 308 28.69 -4.38 -4.88
N ILE A 309 27.75 -5.01 -5.59
CA ILE A 309 27.58 -6.48 -5.64
C ILE A 309 28.48 -7.01 -6.76
N ARG A 310 29.46 -7.82 -6.42
CA ARG A 310 30.32 -8.54 -7.39
C ARG A 310 29.96 -10.00 -7.42
#